data_88ec20c1203b244041035b1fd90ca1e8
#
_entry.id   88ec20c1203b244041035b1fd90ca1e8
#
_cell.length_a   1.000
_cell.length_b   1.000
_cell.length_c   1.000
_cell.angle_alpha   90.00
_cell.angle_beta   90.00
_cell.angle_gamma   90.00
#
_symmetry.space_group_name_H-M   'P 1'
#
loop_
_entity.id
_entity.type
_entity.pdbx_description
1 polymer ?
#
loop_
_entity_poly.entity_id
_entity_poly.type
_entity_poly.pdbx_seq_one_letter_code
_entity_poly.pdbx_strand_id
1 'polypeptide(L)'
;MIMAEKVRDLRSALERLKNMPGQLAETDVAVDPMAELAGVYRYVGAGGTVKRPTKEGPAMIFRNIKGHPDASVAIGVLASRKRVAALLDCEPENLGKMLYHSVEKPVAPVEFQGSPPCQEVVHLATDPDFDLNRLVPAPTNTPDDAGPYITLGMCYASHPDTGLHDVTIHRLCIQGKDELSIFFTPGARHIGAMADRAEELGQKLPISISIGVDAAIEIGSCFEPPTTPLGYDELSVAGALRKEPVELCHCVSVNEMAIANAEYVIEGEVIPGVRVQEDQNSHTGYAMPEFPGYTGPASDQCRLIKVKAVTHRRNPIMQTCIGP
;
A
#
# COMPACT_ATOMS: atom_id res chain seq x y z
N MET A 1 -13.13 2.17 -32.51
CA MET A 1 -12.16 1.76 -31.48
C MET A 1 -12.51 2.56 -30.23
N ILE A 2 -13.16 1.93 -29.26
CA ILE A 2 -13.47 2.60 -27.99
C ILE A 2 -12.09 2.82 -27.34
N MET A 3 -11.70 4.08 -27.10
CA MET A 3 -10.47 4.36 -26.36
C MET A 3 -10.63 3.72 -24.98
N ALA A 4 -9.67 2.88 -24.59
CA ALA A 4 -9.68 2.28 -23.28
C ALA A 4 -9.69 3.41 -22.23
N GLU A 5 -10.57 3.29 -21.23
CA GLU A 5 -10.66 4.26 -20.16
C GLU A 5 -9.30 4.37 -19.45
N LYS A 6 -8.87 5.59 -19.13
CA LYS A 6 -7.57 5.84 -18.54
C LYS A 6 -7.52 5.31 -17.09
N VAL A 7 -6.43 4.66 -16.72
CA VAL A 7 -6.22 4.19 -15.34
C VAL A 7 -5.83 5.37 -14.46
N ARG A 8 -6.63 5.65 -13.42
CA ARG A 8 -6.43 6.77 -12.48
C ARG A 8 -6.52 6.35 -11.01
N ASP A 9 -7.03 5.14 -10.77
CA ASP A 9 -7.20 4.55 -9.44
C ASP A 9 -7.23 3.02 -9.56
N LEU A 10 -7.30 2.32 -8.43
CA LEU A 10 -7.39 0.87 -8.42
C LEU A 10 -8.63 0.35 -9.17
N ARG A 11 -9.79 1.03 -9.07
CA ARG A 11 -11.03 0.56 -9.70
C ARG A 11 -10.94 0.57 -11.22
N SER A 12 -10.43 1.64 -11.81
CA SER A 12 -10.18 1.73 -13.25
C SER A 12 -9.09 0.76 -13.72
N ALA A 13 -8.09 0.47 -12.87
CA ALA A 13 -7.09 -0.57 -13.13
C ALA A 13 -7.75 -1.96 -13.21
N LEU A 14 -8.57 -2.31 -12.22
CA LEU A 14 -9.29 -3.58 -12.18
C LEU A 14 -10.28 -3.74 -13.34
N GLU A 15 -10.99 -2.67 -13.71
CA GLU A 15 -11.89 -2.69 -14.89
C GLU A 15 -11.09 -2.93 -16.18
N ARG A 16 -9.92 -2.31 -16.32
CA ARG A 16 -9.04 -2.60 -17.47
C ARG A 16 -8.60 -4.06 -17.49
N LEU A 17 -8.18 -4.63 -16.36
CA LEU A 17 -7.78 -6.04 -16.28
C LEU A 17 -8.94 -6.99 -16.56
N LYS A 18 -10.15 -6.66 -16.16
CA LYS A 18 -11.37 -7.43 -16.44
C LYS A 18 -11.63 -7.54 -17.94
N ASN A 19 -11.34 -6.50 -18.68
CA ASN A 19 -11.48 -6.45 -20.14
C ASN A 19 -10.30 -7.13 -20.88
N MET A 20 -9.30 -7.64 -20.14
CA MET A 20 -8.16 -8.39 -20.70
C MET A 20 -8.32 -9.88 -20.40
N PRO A 21 -8.47 -10.76 -21.41
CA PRO A 21 -8.68 -12.18 -21.18
C PRO A 21 -7.62 -12.81 -20.26
N GLY A 22 -8.08 -13.47 -19.19
CA GLY A 22 -7.23 -14.19 -18.23
C GLY A 22 -6.36 -13.32 -17.30
N GLN A 23 -6.59 -12.00 -17.25
CA GLN A 23 -5.80 -11.11 -16.38
C GLN A 23 -6.46 -10.82 -15.03
N LEU A 24 -7.76 -11.08 -14.88
CA LEU A 24 -8.50 -10.92 -13.62
C LEU A 24 -9.42 -12.11 -13.39
N ALA A 25 -9.44 -12.60 -12.16
CA ALA A 25 -10.41 -13.57 -11.66
C ALA A 25 -11.13 -12.95 -10.45
N GLU A 26 -12.46 -13.16 -10.35
CA GLU A 26 -13.28 -12.66 -9.27
C GLU A 26 -13.99 -13.83 -8.58
N THR A 27 -14.19 -13.74 -7.26
CA THR A 27 -14.95 -14.74 -6.50
C THR A 27 -15.77 -14.08 -5.39
N ASP A 28 -17.02 -14.56 -5.22
CA ASP A 28 -17.92 -14.21 -4.12
C ASP A 28 -17.95 -15.30 -3.03
N VAL A 29 -17.15 -16.35 -3.18
CA VAL A 29 -17.00 -17.39 -2.15
C VAL A 29 -16.36 -16.77 -0.92
N ALA A 30 -16.97 -16.99 0.25
CA ALA A 30 -16.44 -16.47 1.50
C ALA A 30 -15.05 -17.04 1.79
N VAL A 31 -14.10 -16.15 2.03
CA VAL A 31 -12.69 -16.49 2.27
C VAL A 31 -12.22 -15.90 3.60
N ASP A 32 -11.39 -16.66 4.32
CA ASP A 32 -10.73 -16.18 5.52
C ASP A 32 -9.49 -15.36 5.16
N PRO A 33 -9.33 -14.12 5.65
CA PRO A 33 -8.13 -13.36 5.45
C PRO A 33 -6.90 -13.98 6.12
N MET A 34 -7.11 -14.88 7.10
CA MET A 34 -6.04 -15.64 7.74
C MET A 34 -5.63 -16.84 6.87
N ALA A 35 -4.54 -16.71 6.15
CA ALA A 35 -3.87 -17.71 5.31
C ALA A 35 -4.70 -18.24 4.11
N GLU A 36 -6.02 -18.37 4.20
CA GLU A 36 -6.84 -18.96 3.13
C GLU A 36 -6.82 -18.11 1.87
N LEU A 37 -7.04 -16.78 1.99
CA LEU A 37 -7.00 -15.85 0.87
C LEU A 37 -5.67 -15.94 0.10
N ALA A 38 -4.56 -15.85 0.83
CA ALA A 38 -3.22 -15.94 0.25
C ALA A 38 -2.96 -17.31 -0.38
N GLY A 39 -3.39 -18.40 0.28
CA GLY A 39 -3.28 -19.77 -0.24
C GLY A 39 -4.04 -19.97 -1.55
N VAL A 40 -5.28 -19.49 -1.63
CA VAL A 40 -6.09 -19.55 -2.87
C VAL A 40 -5.41 -18.76 -3.99
N TYR A 41 -4.96 -17.52 -3.72
CA TYR A 41 -4.24 -16.73 -4.72
C TYR A 41 -2.97 -17.43 -5.20
N ARG A 42 -2.14 -17.95 -4.27
CA ARG A 42 -0.90 -18.67 -4.66
C ARG A 42 -1.19 -19.87 -5.53
N TYR A 43 -2.26 -20.59 -5.26
CA TYR A 43 -2.64 -21.76 -6.08
C TYR A 43 -3.11 -21.35 -7.48
N VAL A 44 -3.96 -20.32 -7.58
CA VAL A 44 -4.57 -19.87 -8.84
C VAL A 44 -3.66 -18.91 -9.59
N GLY A 45 -3.21 -17.86 -8.93
CA GLY A 45 -2.52 -16.73 -9.56
C GLY A 45 -1.01 -16.88 -9.69
N ALA A 46 -0.37 -17.66 -8.81
CA ALA A 46 1.09 -17.79 -8.77
C ALA A 46 1.57 -19.20 -9.17
N GLY A 47 0.67 -20.15 -9.42
CA GLY A 47 1.02 -21.48 -9.92
C GLY A 47 1.43 -22.51 -8.87
N GLY A 48 1.19 -22.24 -7.59
CA GLY A 48 1.43 -23.19 -6.50
C GLY A 48 1.83 -22.55 -5.19
N THR A 49 1.87 -23.34 -4.13
CA THR A 49 2.10 -22.88 -2.76
C THR A 49 3.44 -23.32 -2.17
N VAL A 50 4.18 -24.21 -2.85
CA VAL A 50 5.38 -24.90 -2.30
C VAL A 50 6.65 -24.46 -3.02
N LYS A 51 6.53 -23.88 -4.22
CA LYS A 51 7.67 -23.47 -5.04
C LYS A 51 7.46 -22.02 -5.50
N ARG A 52 8.52 -21.40 -5.97
CA ARG A 52 8.42 -20.12 -6.67
C ARG A 52 7.37 -20.20 -7.78
N PRO A 53 6.64 -19.13 -8.05
CA PRO A 53 5.69 -19.06 -9.15
C PRO A 53 6.35 -19.55 -10.45
N THR A 54 5.73 -20.52 -11.10
CA THR A 54 6.23 -21.11 -12.36
C THR A 54 5.42 -20.70 -13.56
N LYS A 55 4.29 -20.03 -13.34
CA LYS A 55 3.41 -19.48 -14.38
C LYS A 55 2.88 -18.13 -13.96
N GLU A 56 2.51 -17.33 -14.94
CA GLU A 56 1.76 -16.10 -14.79
C GLU A 56 0.27 -16.44 -14.70
N GLY A 57 -0.36 -16.13 -13.56
CA GLY A 57 -1.78 -16.27 -13.35
C GLY A 57 -2.50 -14.92 -13.30
N PRO A 58 -3.84 -14.89 -13.17
CA PRO A 58 -4.61 -13.66 -13.05
C PRO A 58 -4.33 -12.93 -11.72
N ALA A 59 -4.55 -11.62 -11.70
CA ALA A 59 -4.91 -10.94 -10.45
C ALA A 59 -6.24 -11.50 -9.94
N MET A 60 -6.50 -11.41 -8.64
CA MET A 60 -7.76 -11.90 -8.06
C MET A 60 -8.42 -10.82 -7.22
N ILE A 61 -9.77 -10.80 -7.27
CA ILE A 61 -10.60 -10.04 -6.34
C ILE A 61 -11.44 -11.03 -5.54
N PHE A 62 -11.34 -10.94 -4.22
CA PHE A 62 -12.19 -11.62 -3.25
C PHE A 62 -13.22 -10.62 -2.74
N ARG A 63 -14.51 -10.86 -3.01
CA ARG A 63 -15.59 -9.92 -2.66
C ARG A 63 -16.28 -10.23 -1.35
N ASN A 64 -16.03 -11.39 -0.77
CA ASN A 64 -16.65 -11.84 0.48
C ASN A 64 -15.55 -12.24 1.46
N ILE A 65 -15.15 -11.30 2.29
CA ILE A 65 -14.11 -11.51 3.30
C ILE A 65 -14.76 -11.73 4.65
N LYS A 66 -14.48 -12.88 5.28
CA LYS A 66 -15.00 -13.18 6.61
C LYS A 66 -14.62 -12.09 7.60
N GLY A 67 -15.60 -11.53 8.30
CA GLY A 67 -15.42 -10.43 9.25
C GLY A 67 -15.47 -9.01 8.62
N HIS A 68 -15.53 -8.88 7.28
CA HIS A 68 -15.52 -7.59 6.59
C HIS A 68 -16.57 -7.54 5.46
N PRO A 69 -17.87 -7.46 5.79
CA PRO A 69 -18.96 -7.65 4.81
C PRO A 69 -19.00 -6.58 3.71
N ASP A 70 -18.49 -5.37 3.99
CA ASP A 70 -18.56 -4.23 3.08
C ASP A 70 -17.25 -4.00 2.31
N ALA A 71 -16.26 -4.88 2.47
CA ALA A 71 -14.94 -4.72 1.86
C ALA A 71 -14.59 -5.88 0.94
N SER A 72 -13.71 -5.60 -0.01
CA SER A 72 -13.11 -6.62 -0.90
C SER A 72 -11.59 -6.58 -0.78
N VAL A 73 -10.93 -7.66 -1.23
CA VAL A 73 -9.46 -7.70 -1.31
C VAL A 73 -9.03 -8.00 -2.74
N ALA A 74 -8.15 -7.16 -3.30
CA ALA A 74 -7.50 -7.37 -4.59
C ALA A 74 -6.04 -7.75 -4.36
N ILE A 75 -5.57 -8.79 -5.06
CA ILE A 75 -4.21 -9.31 -4.93
C ILE A 75 -3.61 -9.62 -6.30
N GLY A 76 -2.29 -9.42 -6.44
CA GLY A 76 -1.55 -9.77 -7.63
C GLY A 76 -1.71 -8.82 -8.82
N VAL A 77 -2.20 -7.61 -8.60
CA VAL A 77 -2.40 -6.59 -9.66
C VAL A 77 -1.08 -6.31 -10.40
N LEU A 78 0.02 -6.15 -9.66
CA LEU A 78 1.36 -5.90 -10.22
C LEU A 78 2.19 -7.18 -10.46
N ALA A 79 1.67 -8.37 -10.21
CA ALA A 79 2.43 -9.61 -10.29
C ALA A 79 2.76 -10.09 -11.72
N SER A 80 2.51 -9.26 -12.73
CA SER A 80 2.79 -9.57 -14.14
C SER A 80 3.31 -8.33 -14.85
N ARG A 81 4.45 -8.48 -15.51
CA ARG A 81 5.03 -7.44 -16.37
C ARG A 81 4.07 -6.99 -17.47
N LYS A 82 3.30 -7.93 -18.04
CA LYS A 82 2.27 -7.65 -19.04
C LYS A 82 1.13 -6.81 -18.47
N ARG A 83 0.66 -7.12 -17.25
CA ARG A 83 -0.36 -6.31 -16.57
C ARG A 83 0.14 -4.90 -16.28
N VAL A 84 1.32 -4.78 -15.67
CA VAL A 84 1.93 -3.47 -15.40
C VAL A 84 2.03 -2.63 -16.67
N ALA A 85 2.53 -3.19 -17.76
CA ALA A 85 2.64 -2.50 -19.04
C ALA A 85 1.26 -2.02 -19.56
N ALA A 86 0.25 -2.88 -19.48
CA ALA A 86 -1.12 -2.53 -19.89
C ALA A 86 -1.73 -1.44 -18.99
N LEU A 87 -1.47 -1.45 -17.68
CA LEU A 87 -1.96 -0.43 -16.75
C LEU A 87 -1.27 0.93 -16.96
N LEU A 88 -0.03 0.93 -17.46
CA LEU A 88 0.75 2.14 -17.77
C LEU A 88 0.63 2.57 -19.24
N ASP A 89 -0.23 1.96 -20.05
CA ASP A 89 -0.38 2.24 -21.49
C ASP A 89 0.95 2.19 -22.26
N CYS A 90 1.71 1.09 -22.08
CA CYS A 90 2.94 0.84 -22.83
C CYS A 90 3.10 -0.65 -23.16
N GLU A 91 4.03 -0.95 -24.06
CA GLU A 91 4.44 -2.33 -24.33
C GLU A 91 5.43 -2.82 -23.25
N PRO A 92 5.40 -4.11 -22.88
CA PRO A 92 6.26 -4.67 -21.83
C PRO A 92 7.75 -4.41 -22.03
N GLU A 93 8.22 -4.37 -23.27
CA GLU A 93 9.61 -4.11 -23.66
C GLU A 93 10.03 -2.67 -23.38
N ASN A 94 9.05 -1.75 -23.35
CA ASN A 94 9.28 -0.31 -23.17
C ASN A 94 9.20 0.14 -21.71
N LEU A 95 8.82 -0.73 -20.76
CA LEU A 95 8.67 -0.38 -19.34
C LEU A 95 9.92 0.31 -18.77
N GLY A 96 11.10 -0.28 -18.97
CA GLY A 96 12.36 0.30 -18.44
C GLY A 96 12.65 1.69 -19.01
N LYS A 97 12.39 1.90 -20.29
CA LYS A 97 12.57 3.21 -20.95
C LYS A 97 11.54 4.23 -20.43
N MET A 98 10.30 3.80 -20.21
CA MET A 98 9.25 4.64 -19.65
C MET A 98 9.59 5.08 -18.22
N LEU A 99 10.05 4.17 -17.37
CA LEU A 99 10.51 4.46 -16.01
C LEU A 99 11.66 5.49 -16.01
N TYR A 100 12.66 5.27 -16.85
CA TYR A 100 13.77 6.22 -16.99
C TYR A 100 13.29 7.64 -17.36
N HIS A 101 12.43 7.76 -18.37
CA HIS A 101 11.92 9.07 -18.79
C HIS A 101 11.00 9.72 -17.77
N SER A 102 10.30 8.95 -16.95
CA SER A 102 9.43 9.50 -15.90
C SER A 102 10.23 10.22 -14.80
N VAL A 103 11.45 9.74 -14.53
CA VAL A 103 12.36 10.42 -13.62
C VAL A 103 12.95 11.70 -14.26
N GLU A 104 13.25 11.68 -15.56
CA GLU A 104 13.78 12.88 -16.25
C GLU A 104 12.75 13.99 -16.43
N LYS A 105 11.46 13.64 -16.53
CA LYS A 105 10.37 14.57 -16.84
C LYS A 105 9.20 14.39 -15.89
N PRO A 106 9.40 14.69 -14.60
CA PRO A 106 8.36 14.52 -13.58
C PRO A 106 7.16 15.42 -13.83
N VAL A 107 5.97 14.97 -13.37
CA VAL A 107 4.72 15.75 -13.41
C VAL A 107 4.23 15.91 -11.98
N ALA A 108 4.40 17.11 -11.43
CA ALA A 108 4.10 17.40 -10.03
C ALA A 108 2.63 17.09 -9.65
N PRO A 109 2.39 16.58 -8.44
CA PRO A 109 1.04 16.37 -7.95
C PRO A 109 0.27 17.68 -7.79
N VAL A 110 -1.04 17.58 -7.71
CA VAL A 110 -1.95 18.72 -7.54
C VAL A 110 -2.91 18.45 -6.39
N GLU A 111 -3.45 19.51 -5.80
CA GLU A 111 -4.50 19.38 -4.80
C GLU A 111 -5.84 19.02 -5.45
N PHE A 112 -6.50 18.00 -4.90
CA PHE A 112 -7.82 17.55 -5.33
C PHE A 112 -8.87 18.63 -5.05
N GLN A 113 -9.72 18.90 -6.04
CA GLN A 113 -10.78 19.88 -5.89
C GLN A 113 -12.12 19.19 -5.56
N GLY A 114 -12.72 19.55 -4.45
CA GLY A 114 -13.99 19.01 -3.97
C GLY A 114 -13.85 17.96 -2.88
N SER A 115 -14.79 17.02 -2.78
CA SER A 115 -14.76 15.94 -1.78
C SER A 115 -13.95 14.75 -2.29
N PRO A 116 -12.81 14.43 -1.70
CA PRO A 116 -11.94 13.37 -2.20
C PRO A 116 -12.58 11.99 -1.99
N PRO A 117 -12.49 11.08 -2.95
CA PRO A 117 -13.08 9.74 -2.86
C PRO A 117 -12.62 8.96 -1.62
N CYS A 118 -11.35 9.06 -1.23
CA CYS A 118 -10.83 8.37 -0.05
C CYS A 118 -11.46 8.82 1.27
N GLN A 119 -12.23 9.90 1.30
CA GLN A 119 -12.89 10.43 2.49
C GLN A 119 -14.43 10.32 2.44
N GLU A 120 -14.97 9.42 1.62
CA GLU A 120 -16.43 9.15 1.59
C GLU A 120 -16.97 8.61 2.91
N VAL A 121 -16.14 7.88 3.66
CA VAL A 121 -16.41 7.35 4.99
C VAL A 121 -15.24 7.69 5.90
N VAL A 122 -15.53 8.14 7.11
CA VAL A 122 -14.52 8.56 8.10
C VAL A 122 -14.79 7.86 9.43
N HIS A 123 -13.77 7.21 9.98
CA HIS A 123 -13.75 6.62 11.32
C HIS A 123 -12.64 7.27 12.13
N LEU A 124 -12.99 7.87 13.25
CA LEU A 124 -12.01 8.48 14.15
C LEU A 124 -11.60 7.48 15.26
N ALA A 125 -10.35 7.48 15.66
CA ALA A 125 -9.87 6.61 16.74
C ALA A 125 -10.53 6.93 18.11
N THR A 126 -11.25 8.05 18.22
CA THR A 126 -12.08 8.42 19.37
C THR A 126 -13.46 7.76 19.36
N ASP A 127 -13.85 7.15 18.24
CA ASP A 127 -15.15 6.48 18.13
C ASP A 127 -15.17 5.23 19.02
N PRO A 128 -16.24 4.94 19.76
CA PRO A 128 -16.28 3.85 20.74
C PRO A 128 -16.01 2.46 20.17
N ASP A 129 -16.38 2.24 18.90
CA ASP A 129 -16.28 0.99 18.17
C ASP A 129 -15.12 0.94 17.18
N PHE A 130 -14.22 1.92 17.23
CA PHE A 130 -13.05 1.96 16.36
C PHE A 130 -12.14 0.75 16.61
N ASP A 131 -11.84 0.02 15.53
CA ASP A 131 -10.92 -1.11 15.56
C ASP A 131 -10.37 -1.37 14.16
N LEU A 132 -9.05 -1.18 13.97
CA LEU A 132 -8.36 -1.43 12.71
C LEU A 132 -8.59 -2.84 12.16
N ASN A 133 -8.63 -3.86 13.05
CA ASN A 133 -8.85 -5.24 12.64
C ASN A 133 -10.25 -5.47 12.04
N ARG A 134 -11.19 -4.59 12.32
CA ARG A 134 -12.55 -4.64 11.78
C ARG A 134 -12.73 -3.74 10.56
N LEU A 135 -11.99 -2.63 10.51
CA LEU A 135 -12.12 -1.63 9.44
C LEU A 135 -11.31 -2.01 8.20
N VAL A 136 -10.14 -2.63 8.38
CA VAL A 136 -9.20 -2.93 7.29
C VAL A 136 -9.04 -4.45 7.15
N PRO A 137 -9.44 -5.05 6.03
CA PRO A 137 -9.32 -6.48 5.79
C PRO A 137 -7.90 -6.89 5.40
N ALA A 138 -6.92 -6.52 6.24
CA ALA A 138 -5.51 -6.83 6.00
C ALA A 138 -5.27 -8.33 6.16
N PRO A 139 -4.71 -9.04 5.16
CA PRO A 139 -4.48 -10.47 5.28
C PRO A 139 -3.29 -10.82 6.19
N THR A 140 -3.41 -11.93 6.90
CA THR A 140 -2.27 -12.68 7.40
C THR A 140 -1.95 -13.73 6.35
N ASN A 141 -0.81 -13.63 5.66
CA ASN A 141 -0.56 -14.41 4.44
C ASN A 141 -0.23 -15.88 4.71
N THR A 142 0.46 -16.15 5.84
CA THR A 142 0.77 -17.52 6.29
C THR A 142 0.52 -17.66 7.79
N PRO A 143 0.34 -18.88 8.31
CA PRO A 143 0.18 -19.08 9.76
C PRO A 143 1.37 -18.62 10.61
N ASP A 144 2.55 -18.46 9.97
CA ASP A 144 3.78 -18.06 10.65
C ASP A 144 4.00 -16.54 10.65
N ASP A 145 3.16 -15.76 9.95
CA ASP A 145 3.29 -14.31 9.91
C ASP A 145 3.07 -13.67 11.30
N ALA A 146 3.71 -12.54 11.53
CA ALA A 146 3.56 -11.76 12.77
C ALA A 146 2.12 -11.30 13.03
N GLY A 147 1.31 -11.14 11.99
CA GLY A 147 -0.08 -10.71 12.08
C GLY A 147 -0.67 -10.26 10.74
N PRO A 148 -1.78 -9.51 10.78
CA PRO A 148 -2.36 -8.93 9.57
C PRO A 148 -1.46 -7.82 9.01
N TYR A 149 -1.14 -7.91 7.70
CA TYR A 149 -0.23 -6.97 7.06
C TYR A 149 -0.90 -6.09 6.00
N ILE A 150 -0.59 -4.80 6.07
CA ILE A 150 -0.71 -3.86 4.96
C ILE A 150 0.62 -3.93 4.21
N THR A 151 0.62 -4.63 3.07
CA THR A 151 1.84 -4.90 2.29
C THR A 151 2.15 -3.81 1.25
N LEU A 152 1.12 -3.05 0.85
CA LEU A 152 1.18 -1.99 -0.15
C LEU A 152 0.70 -0.67 0.46
N GLY A 153 1.33 -0.25 1.55
CA GLY A 153 1.06 1.02 2.22
C GLY A 153 1.92 2.15 1.64
N MET A 154 1.31 3.09 0.89
CA MET A 154 1.99 4.30 0.41
C MET A 154 2.06 5.29 1.56
N CYS A 155 3.18 5.26 2.29
CA CYS A 155 3.42 6.14 3.43
C CYS A 155 3.86 7.52 2.96
N TYR A 156 3.17 8.55 3.41
CA TYR A 156 3.48 9.96 3.16
C TYR A 156 3.83 10.63 4.49
N ALA A 157 4.97 11.27 4.57
CA ALA A 157 5.37 12.06 5.73
C ALA A 157 6.24 13.25 5.30
N SER A 158 6.28 14.29 6.14
CA SER A 158 7.05 15.51 5.91
C SER A 158 8.19 15.64 6.92
N HIS A 159 9.36 16.07 6.44
CA HIS A 159 10.54 16.28 7.26
C HIS A 159 10.30 17.41 8.30
N PRO A 160 10.52 17.18 9.60
CA PRO A 160 10.14 18.11 10.67
C PRO A 160 10.73 19.52 10.54
N ASP A 161 11.97 19.64 10.05
CA ASP A 161 12.65 20.93 9.96
C ASP A 161 12.42 21.65 8.61
N THR A 162 12.24 20.91 7.51
CA THR A 162 12.23 21.48 6.16
C THR A 162 10.87 21.46 5.48
N GLY A 163 9.96 20.60 5.94
CA GLY A 163 8.66 20.38 5.30
C GLY A 163 8.73 19.62 3.97
N LEU A 164 9.93 19.18 3.54
CA LEU A 164 10.06 18.32 2.36
C LEU A 164 9.40 16.98 2.66
N HIS A 165 8.54 16.53 1.77
CA HIS A 165 7.84 15.25 1.92
C HIS A 165 8.53 14.11 1.16
N ASP A 166 8.16 12.90 1.52
CA ASP A 166 8.55 11.66 0.86
C ASP A 166 7.36 10.70 0.82
N VAL A 167 7.28 9.92 -0.24
CA VAL A 167 6.24 8.89 -0.39
C VAL A 167 6.87 7.56 -0.72
N THR A 168 6.85 6.65 0.24
CA THR A 168 7.51 5.36 0.10
C THR A 168 6.59 4.22 0.50
N ILE A 169 6.70 3.10 -0.22
CA ILE A 169 5.97 1.89 0.11
C ILE A 169 6.59 1.19 1.32
N HIS A 170 5.77 0.85 2.30
CA HIS A 170 6.19 0.08 3.47
C HIS A 170 5.20 -1.03 3.81
N ARG A 171 5.71 -2.11 4.44
CA ARG A 171 4.88 -3.07 5.14
C ARG A 171 4.56 -2.55 6.54
N LEU A 172 3.31 -2.70 6.94
CA LEU A 172 2.85 -2.36 8.27
C LEU A 172 2.06 -3.54 8.83
N CYS A 173 2.32 -3.91 10.10
CA CYS A 173 1.56 -4.95 10.78
C CYS A 173 0.57 -4.31 11.75
N ILE A 174 -0.69 -4.76 11.73
CA ILE A 174 -1.71 -4.30 12.68
C ILE A 174 -1.39 -4.93 14.05
N GLN A 175 -1.16 -4.08 15.05
CA GLN A 175 -0.76 -4.49 16.39
C GLN A 175 -1.88 -4.38 17.43
N GLY A 176 -2.93 -3.63 17.12
CA GLY A 176 -4.04 -3.40 18.03
C GLY A 176 -5.17 -2.61 17.37
N LYS A 177 -6.13 -2.16 18.18
CA LYS A 177 -7.30 -1.42 17.68
C LYS A 177 -6.93 -0.16 16.90
N ASP A 178 -5.88 0.53 17.34
CA ASP A 178 -5.43 1.81 16.83
C ASP A 178 -3.89 1.87 16.73
N GLU A 179 -3.24 0.71 16.54
CA GLU A 179 -1.79 0.60 16.53
C GLU A 179 -1.30 -0.19 15.33
N LEU A 180 -0.27 0.37 14.66
CA LEU A 180 0.50 -0.29 13.61
C LEU A 180 1.97 -0.33 14.00
N SER A 181 2.67 -1.38 13.63
CA SER A 181 4.12 -1.39 13.61
C SER A 181 4.64 -1.14 12.19
N ILE A 182 5.72 -0.36 12.08
CA ILE A 182 6.44 -0.11 10.85
C ILE A 182 7.93 -0.30 11.08
N PHE A 183 8.58 -1.02 10.17
CA PHE A 183 10.03 -1.20 10.20
C PHE A 183 10.70 -0.35 9.13
N PHE A 184 11.66 0.48 9.55
CA PHE A 184 12.53 1.21 8.66
C PHE A 184 13.92 0.60 8.67
N THR A 185 14.39 0.14 7.51
CA THR A 185 15.80 -0.26 7.38
C THR A 185 16.69 0.96 7.62
N PRO A 186 17.60 0.91 8.60
CA PRO A 186 18.45 2.06 8.94
C PRO A 186 19.20 2.60 7.72
N GLY A 187 19.09 3.92 7.49
CA GLY A 187 19.78 4.62 6.41
C GLY A 187 19.26 4.36 4.99
N ALA A 188 18.19 3.57 4.84
CA ALA A 188 17.69 3.18 3.50
C ALA A 188 16.51 4.03 3.01
N ARG A 189 15.73 4.64 3.89
CA ARG A 189 14.47 5.32 3.55
C ARG A 189 14.41 6.72 4.15
N HIS A 190 13.91 7.70 3.40
CA HIS A 190 13.76 9.08 3.89
C HIS A 190 12.79 9.18 5.07
N ILE A 191 11.64 8.50 5.02
CA ILE A 191 10.67 8.52 6.14
C ILE A 191 11.29 7.97 7.42
N GLY A 192 12.18 6.97 7.33
CA GLY A 192 12.94 6.48 8.48
C GLY A 192 13.81 7.58 9.10
N ALA A 193 14.55 8.33 8.28
CA ALA A 193 15.37 9.46 8.72
C ALA A 193 14.50 10.61 9.29
N MET A 194 13.34 10.87 8.70
CA MET A 194 12.37 11.83 9.24
C MET A 194 11.86 11.43 10.63
N ALA A 195 11.59 10.13 10.82
CA ALA A 195 11.17 9.59 12.11
C ALA A 195 12.30 9.66 13.15
N ASP A 196 13.56 9.43 12.76
CA ASP A 196 14.72 9.63 13.62
C ASP A 196 14.86 11.11 14.02
N ARG A 197 14.70 12.01 13.08
CA ARG A 197 14.77 13.45 13.34
C ARG A 197 13.64 13.94 14.24
N ALA A 198 12.41 13.48 14.03
CA ALA A 198 11.29 13.80 14.92
C ALA A 198 11.54 13.30 16.35
N GLU A 199 12.12 12.10 16.50
CA GLU A 199 12.52 11.53 17.80
C GLU A 199 13.58 12.39 18.51
N GLU A 200 14.61 12.86 17.79
CA GLU A 200 15.63 13.78 18.33
C GLU A 200 15.01 15.09 18.85
N LEU A 201 13.95 15.56 18.20
CA LEU A 201 13.20 16.75 18.59
C LEU A 201 12.18 16.47 19.71
N GLY A 202 11.97 15.21 20.10
CA GLY A 202 10.93 14.80 21.04
C GLY A 202 9.51 15.01 20.50
N GLN A 203 9.36 15.02 19.16
CA GLN A 203 8.10 15.25 18.44
C GLN A 203 7.58 13.95 17.84
N LYS A 204 6.27 13.85 17.69
CA LYS A 204 5.65 12.82 16.89
C LYS A 204 5.79 13.18 15.41
N LEU A 205 5.97 12.17 14.54
CA LEU A 205 5.94 12.37 13.10
C LEU A 205 4.53 12.04 12.59
N PRO A 206 3.76 13.01 12.08
CA PRO A 206 2.53 12.73 11.37
C PRO A 206 2.81 11.88 10.14
N ILE A 207 1.90 10.96 9.82
CA ILE A 207 2.03 10.05 8.67
C ILE A 207 0.64 9.71 8.14
N SER A 208 0.51 9.65 6.82
CA SER A 208 -0.64 9.03 6.16
C SER A 208 -0.22 7.78 5.40
N ILE A 209 -1.10 6.80 5.31
CA ILE A 209 -0.85 5.53 4.63
C ILE A 209 -2.00 5.32 3.67
N SER A 210 -1.75 5.57 2.38
CA SER A 210 -2.73 5.36 1.31
C SER A 210 -2.62 3.93 0.77
N ILE A 211 -3.75 3.25 0.56
CA ILE A 211 -3.82 1.85 0.13
C ILE A 211 -4.83 1.73 -1.00
N GLY A 212 -4.53 0.89 -2.00
CA GLY A 212 -5.42 0.71 -3.14
C GLY A 212 -5.40 1.90 -4.09
N VAL A 213 -4.23 2.14 -4.67
CA VAL A 213 -3.96 3.20 -5.63
C VAL A 213 -3.71 2.62 -7.02
N ASP A 214 -3.41 3.44 -8.01
CA ASP A 214 -3.05 2.96 -9.35
C ASP A 214 -1.58 2.48 -9.42
N ALA A 215 -1.29 1.69 -10.46
CA ALA A 215 0.03 1.10 -10.68
C ALA A 215 1.17 2.13 -10.83
N ALA A 216 0.89 3.33 -11.33
CA ALA A 216 1.90 4.37 -11.51
C ALA A 216 2.36 4.91 -10.15
N ILE A 217 1.43 5.09 -9.21
CA ILE A 217 1.72 5.53 -7.84
C ILE A 217 2.50 4.46 -7.09
N GLU A 218 2.07 3.18 -7.15
CA GLU A 218 2.78 2.09 -6.49
C GLU A 218 4.21 1.94 -6.99
N ILE A 219 4.42 2.05 -8.31
CA ILE A 219 5.76 1.96 -8.90
C ILE A 219 6.58 3.21 -8.59
N GLY A 220 5.99 4.42 -8.68
CA GLY A 220 6.64 5.67 -8.31
C GLY A 220 7.17 5.64 -6.88
N SER A 221 6.35 5.15 -5.94
CA SER A 221 6.70 5.04 -4.52
C SER A 221 7.76 3.96 -4.19
N CYS A 222 8.24 3.22 -5.20
CA CYS A 222 9.37 2.28 -5.06
C CYS A 222 10.72 2.91 -5.43
N PHE A 223 10.74 4.12 -5.98
CA PHE A 223 12.00 4.80 -6.26
C PHE A 223 12.66 5.29 -4.97
N GLU A 224 13.99 5.33 -4.98
CA GLU A 224 14.80 5.67 -3.81
C GLU A 224 16.13 6.32 -4.22
N PRO A 225 16.87 6.87 -3.26
CA PRO A 225 18.23 7.33 -3.52
C PRO A 225 19.10 6.25 -4.18
N PRO A 226 19.94 6.62 -5.12
CA PRO A 226 20.23 7.98 -5.56
C PRO A 226 19.28 8.54 -6.64
N THR A 227 18.25 7.78 -7.07
CA THR A 227 17.35 8.16 -8.17
C THR A 227 16.41 9.29 -7.75
N THR A 228 15.82 9.17 -6.56
CA THR A 228 14.97 10.19 -5.94
C THR A 228 15.59 10.63 -4.60
N PRO A 229 16.52 11.58 -4.60
CA PRO A 229 17.06 12.15 -3.37
C PRO A 229 15.98 12.93 -2.62
N LEU A 230 16.13 13.14 -1.31
CA LEU A 230 15.17 13.90 -0.50
C LEU A 230 14.86 15.27 -1.15
N GLY A 231 13.57 15.53 -1.32
CA GLY A 231 13.05 16.71 -2.05
C GLY A 231 12.78 16.45 -3.54
N TYR A 232 13.06 15.23 -4.02
CA TYR A 232 12.59 14.75 -5.32
C TYR A 232 11.32 13.93 -5.08
N ASP A 233 10.19 14.43 -5.54
CA ASP A 233 8.87 13.86 -5.22
C ASP A 233 8.55 12.62 -6.07
N GLU A 234 8.41 11.46 -5.45
CA GLU A 234 8.05 10.18 -6.06
C GLU A 234 6.67 10.24 -6.75
N LEU A 235 5.75 11.03 -6.23
CA LEU A 235 4.44 11.22 -6.86
C LEU A 235 4.54 12.01 -8.16
N SER A 236 5.59 12.80 -8.33
CA SER A 236 5.90 13.44 -9.63
C SER A 236 6.36 12.42 -10.67
N VAL A 237 7.09 11.37 -10.25
CA VAL A 237 7.42 10.23 -11.11
C VAL A 237 6.15 9.47 -11.51
N ALA A 238 5.27 9.22 -10.54
CA ALA A 238 3.98 8.58 -10.78
C ALA A 238 3.11 9.40 -11.75
N GLY A 239 3.07 10.73 -11.59
CA GLY A 239 2.37 11.64 -12.49
C GLY A 239 2.89 11.55 -13.94
N ALA A 240 4.22 11.45 -14.12
CA ALA A 240 4.83 11.26 -15.44
C ALA A 240 4.50 9.88 -16.04
N LEU A 241 4.50 8.80 -15.23
CA LEU A 241 4.13 7.46 -15.67
C LEU A 241 2.70 7.40 -16.19
N ARG A 242 1.76 8.02 -15.49
CA ARG A 242 0.34 8.04 -15.90
C ARG A 242 -0.04 9.21 -16.80
N LYS A 243 0.92 10.12 -17.10
CA LYS A 243 0.78 11.30 -17.96
C LYS A 243 -0.30 12.28 -17.46
N GLU A 244 -0.53 12.30 -16.16
CA GLU A 244 -1.44 13.21 -15.44
C GLU A 244 -0.94 13.39 -14.00
N PRO A 245 -1.13 14.57 -13.38
CA PRO A 245 -0.79 14.77 -11.98
C PRO A 245 -1.45 13.74 -11.06
N VAL A 246 -0.76 13.35 -10.00
CA VAL A 246 -1.38 12.66 -8.87
C VAL A 246 -2.17 13.70 -8.07
N GLU A 247 -3.39 13.36 -7.67
CA GLU A 247 -4.23 14.24 -6.88
C GLU A 247 -4.10 13.91 -5.40
N LEU A 248 -3.81 14.93 -4.58
CA LEU A 248 -3.65 14.83 -3.13
C LEU A 248 -4.75 15.58 -2.41
N CYS A 249 -5.12 15.12 -1.22
CA CYS A 249 -6.02 15.84 -0.32
C CYS A 249 -5.43 15.94 1.09
N HIS A 250 -5.85 16.92 1.86
CA HIS A 250 -5.50 17.01 3.27
C HIS A 250 -6.10 15.85 4.06
N CYS A 251 -5.31 15.29 4.98
CA CYS A 251 -5.81 14.35 5.98
C CYS A 251 -6.84 15.01 6.90
N VAL A 252 -7.73 14.20 7.49
CA VAL A 252 -8.79 14.72 8.39
C VAL A 252 -8.32 14.85 9.85
N SER A 253 -7.27 14.13 10.25
CA SER A 253 -6.86 14.00 11.65
C SER A 253 -5.40 14.35 11.93
N VAL A 254 -4.55 14.42 10.91
CA VAL A 254 -3.13 14.78 11.00
C VAL A 254 -2.77 15.83 9.97
N ASN A 255 -1.70 16.59 10.21
CA ASN A 255 -1.25 17.64 9.29
C ASN A 255 -0.35 17.06 8.19
N GLU A 256 -0.92 16.22 7.34
CA GLU A 256 -0.26 15.63 6.17
C GLU A 256 -1.22 15.55 4.98
N MET A 257 -0.67 15.20 3.82
CA MET A 257 -1.44 14.93 2.62
C MET A 257 -1.66 13.42 2.45
N ALA A 258 -2.68 13.05 1.70
CA ALA A 258 -2.98 11.68 1.30
C ALA A 258 -3.35 11.62 -0.18
N ILE A 259 -3.28 10.45 -0.80
CA ILE A 259 -3.68 10.24 -2.18
C ILE A 259 -5.20 10.23 -2.27
N ALA A 260 -5.78 11.22 -2.96
CA ALA A 260 -7.23 11.49 -2.97
C ALA A 260 -8.07 10.34 -3.52
N ASN A 261 -7.51 9.56 -4.47
CA ASN A 261 -8.22 8.44 -5.13
C ASN A 261 -7.90 7.06 -4.51
N ALA A 262 -7.22 7.01 -3.35
CA ALA A 262 -6.98 5.76 -2.63
C ALA A 262 -8.28 5.10 -2.17
N GLU A 263 -8.27 3.78 -2.03
CA GLU A 263 -9.40 3.02 -1.46
C GLU A 263 -9.49 3.21 0.06
N TYR A 264 -8.33 3.22 0.75
CA TYR A 264 -8.20 3.51 2.17
C TYR A 264 -7.09 4.54 2.40
N VAL A 265 -7.25 5.34 3.43
CA VAL A 265 -6.19 6.15 4.04
C VAL A 265 -6.22 5.90 5.55
N ILE A 266 -5.09 5.48 6.10
CA ILE A 266 -4.88 5.39 7.55
C ILE A 266 -4.04 6.58 7.95
N GLU A 267 -4.51 7.37 8.90
CA GLU A 267 -3.84 8.57 9.39
C GLU A 267 -3.35 8.35 10.82
N GLY A 268 -2.13 8.71 11.11
CA GLY A 268 -1.56 8.48 12.43
C GLY A 268 -0.31 9.30 12.71
N GLU A 269 0.33 8.94 13.82
CA GLU A 269 1.56 9.57 14.28
C GLU A 269 2.57 8.48 14.68
N VAL A 270 3.80 8.55 14.15
CA VAL A 270 4.92 7.75 14.64
C VAL A 270 5.33 8.28 16.02
N ILE A 271 5.31 7.42 17.03
CA ILE A 271 5.57 7.82 18.41
C ILE A 271 7.08 7.81 18.68
N PRO A 272 7.67 8.95 19.11
CA PRO A 272 9.09 9.04 19.38
C PRO A 272 9.51 8.15 20.55
N GLY A 273 10.68 7.53 20.44
CA GLY A 273 11.27 6.70 21.51
C GLY A 273 10.59 5.35 21.75
N VAL A 274 9.48 5.05 21.07
CA VAL A 274 8.76 3.78 21.24
C VAL A 274 9.21 2.78 20.19
N ARG A 275 9.58 1.58 20.65
CA ARG A 275 9.85 0.40 19.81
C ARG A 275 8.94 -0.73 20.24
N VAL A 276 8.48 -1.51 19.26
CA VAL A 276 7.59 -2.65 19.49
C VAL A 276 8.12 -3.87 18.76
N GLN A 277 7.88 -5.04 19.34
CA GLN A 277 8.16 -6.31 18.70
C GLN A 277 7.14 -6.54 17.57
N GLU A 278 7.62 -6.84 16.35
CA GLU A 278 6.76 -7.00 15.18
C GLU A 278 5.73 -8.12 15.37
N ASP A 279 6.13 -9.23 15.99
CA ASP A 279 5.30 -10.40 16.28
C ASP A 279 4.77 -10.45 17.73
N GLN A 280 4.59 -9.30 18.39
CA GLN A 280 4.16 -9.25 19.80
C GLN A 280 2.83 -9.98 20.09
N ASN A 281 1.99 -10.16 19.08
CA ASN A 281 0.70 -10.83 19.22
C ASN A 281 0.73 -12.31 18.81
N SER A 282 1.64 -12.73 17.94
CA SER A 282 1.71 -14.10 17.41
C SER A 282 2.85 -14.93 18.03
N HIS A 283 3.94 -14.28 18.43
CA HIS A 283 5.15 -14.91 18.98
C HIS A 283 5.77 -15.98 18.05
N THR A 284 5.62 -15.80 16.73
CA THR A 284 6.10 -16.76 15.74
C THR A 284 7.59 -16.66 15.47
N GLY A 285 8.21 -15.54 15.80
CA GLY A 285 9.60 -15.21 15.47
C GLY A 285 9.79 -14.75 14.03
N TYR A 286 8.72 -14.69 13.23
CA TYR A 286 8.74 -14.30 11.82
C TYR A 286 7.89 -13.07 11.56
N ALA A 287 8.29 -12.27 10.55
CA ALA A 287 7.50 -11.17 10.06
C ALA A 287 6.49 -11.64 9.00
N MET A 288 6.94 -11.81 7.78
CA MET A 288 6.13 -12.26 6.64
C MET A 288 7.03 -12.84 5.52
N PRO A 289 6.46 -13.57 4.54
CA PRO A 289 7.22 -14.04 3.37
C PRO A 289 7.77 -12.89 2.54
N GLU A 290 9.04 -13.01 2.17
CA GLU A 290 9.74 -12.05 1.33
C GLU A 290 9.80 -12.52 -0.13
N PHE A 291 9.87 -11.58 -1.08
CA PHE A 291 9.92 -11.89 -2.52
C PHE A 291 11.04 -12.84 -2.96
N PRO A 292 12.25 -12.85 -2.34
CA PRO A 292 13.26 -13.86 -2.67
C PRO A 292 12.89 -15.31 -2.27
N GLY A 293 11.82 -15.52 -1.50
CA GLY A 293 11.30 -16.85 -1.13
C GLY A 293 11.77 -17.39 0.21
N TYR A 294 12.05 -16.51 1.17
CA TYR A 294 12.27 -16.83 2.58
C TYR A 294 11.27 -16.08 3.45
N THR A 295 11.06 -16.53 4.68
CA THR A 295 10.28 -15.77 5.67
C THR A 295 11.24 -14.89 6.46
N GLY A 296 11.00 -13.58 6.48
CA GLY A 296 11.80 -12.62 7.22
C GLY A 296 11.64 -12.81 8.73
N PRO A 297 12.71 -12.62 9.54
CA PRO A 297 12.58 -12.62 10.98
C PRO A 297 11.77 -11.40 11.45
N ALA A 298 11.01 -11.56 12.54
CA ALA A 298 10.35 -10.45 13.18
C ALA A 298 11.38 -9.50 13.81
N SER A 299 11.14 -8.20 13.68
CA SER A 299 12.01 -7.17 14.24
C SER A 299 11.52 -6.73 15.62
N ASP A 300 12.46 -6.49 16.55
CA ASP A 300 12.22 -5.84 17.85
C ASP A 300 12.42 -4.31 17.79
N GLN A 301 12.75 -3.77 16.59
CA GLN A 301 13.03 -2.36 16.36
C GLN A 301 11.93 -1.65 15.56
N CYS A 302 10.75 -2.25 15.43
CA CYS A 302 9.64 -1.58 14.74
C CYS A 302 9.21 -0.34 15.51
N ARG A 303 8.95 0.75 14.78
CA ARG A 303 8.33 1.94 15.37
C ARG A 303 6.83 1.76 15.49
N LEU A 304 6.26 2.34 16.54
CA LEU A 304 4.81 2.37 16.77
C LEU A 304 4.20 3.57 16.05
N ILE A 305 3.16 3.31 15.26
CA ILE A 305 2.24 4.32 14.74
C ILE A 305 0.95 4.25 15.56
N LYS A 306 0.58 5.37 16.20
CA LYS A 306 -0.74 5.51 16.84
C LYS A 306 -1.71 6.11 15.83
N VAL A 307 -2.68 5.32 15.43
CA VAL A 307 -3.69 5.70 14.43
C VAL A 307 -4.67 6.70 15.03
N LYS A 308 -5.06 7.69 14.23
CA LYS A 308 -5.99 8.76 14.58
C LYS A 308 -7.30 8.66 13.80
N ALA A 309 -7.22 8.21 12.55
CA ALA A 309 -8.39 7.99 11.70
C ALA A 309 -8.12 6.92 10.66
N VAL A 310 -9.20 6.31 10.19
CA VAL A 310 -9.26 5.55 8.94
C VAL A 310 -10.32 6.20 8.08
N THR A 311 -9.97 6.58 6.87
CA THR A 311 -10.93 7.04 5.88
C THR A 311 -10.93 6.08 4.70
N HIS A 312 -12.06 5.94 4.01
CA HIS A 312 -12.14 5.03 2.88
C HIS A 312 -13.29 5.36 1.93
N ARG A 313 -13.20 4.83 0.72
CA ARG A 313 -14.30 4.84 -0.25
C ARG A 313 -15.43 3.91 0.22
N ARG A 314 -16.64 4.12 -0.26
CA ARG A 314 -17.73 3.15 -0.04
C ARG A 314 -17.42 1.84 -0.76
N ASN A 315 -17.67 0.69 -0.09
CA ASN A 315 -17.30 -0.64 -0.55
C ASN A 315 -15.82 -0.71 -0.97
N PRO A 316 -14.91 -0.44 -0.03
CA PRO A 316 -13.51 -0.26 -0.35
C PRO A 316 -12.82 -1.57 -0.75
N ILE A 317 -11.76 -1.44 -1.53
CA ILE A 317 -10.97 -2.56 -2.01
C ILE A 317 -9.58 -2.49 -1.38
N MET A 318 -9.30 -3.39 -0.43
CA MET A 318 -7.94 -3.55 0.11
C MET A 318 -7.05 -4.16 -0.97
N GLN A 319 -6.01 -3.44 -1.36
CA GLN A 319 -5.01 -4.01 -2.26
C GLN A 319 -3.85 -4.59 -1.45
N THR A 320 -3.42 -5.80 -1.82
CA THR A 320 -2.33 -6.49 -1.15
C THR A 320 -1.44 -7.23 -2.14
N CYS A 321 -0.25 -7.60 -1.70
CA CYS A 321 0.64 -8.51 -2.41
C CYS A 321 1.16 -9.58 -1.45
N ILE A 322 1.61 -10.67 -1.99
CA ILE A 322 2.27 -11.75 -1.25
C ILE A 322 3.55 -12.16 -1.98
N GLY A 323 4.58 -12.45 -1.22
CA GLY A 323 5.79 -13.09 -1.72
C GLY A 323 5.53 -14.53 -2.18
N PRO A 324 6.43 -15.10 -2.94
CA PRO A 324 6.33 -16.47 -3.46
C PRO A 324 6.41 -17.52 -2.36
#